data_2feef0426395145d1396a062070d8d71
#
_entry.id   2feef0426395145d1396a062070d8d71
#
_cell.length_a   1.000
_cell.length_b   1.000
_cell.length_c   1.000
_cell.angle_alpha   90.00
_cell.angle_beta   90.00
_cell.angle_gamma   90.00
#
_symmetry.space_group_name_H-M   'P 1'
#
loop_
_entity.id
_entity.type
_entity.pdbx_description
1 polymer ?
#
loop_
_entity_poly.entity_id
_entity_poly.type
_entity_poly.pdbx_seq_one_letter_code
_entity_poly.pdbx_strand_id
1 'polypeptide(L)'
;MAEGKPHEGTLESEREEAVLDAALDVFGRDGYRRAHTEEIARRAGMSKGLLFYYFSNKERLYRRTAEWLTERVERIVLDKEYWEIDDFFELMLYVARKSRDVLARSPRFTEFSIGFYYPDRSNGHGAMSAWLAAQADEAAARYFKNVRLDRFRGADGAGRAMELLAWLTDGWLHQRRMAGERADLAALCEEMEEWCAMLRSWLYKEEYL
;
A
#
# COMPACT_ATOMS: atom_id res chain seq x y z
N MET A 1 -23.77 -32.98 7.83
CA MET A 1 -23.56 -31.85 8.76
C MET A 1 -23.29 -30.63 7.89
N ALA A 2 -24.20 -29.66 7.94
CA ALA A 2 -24.12 -28.49 7.09
C ALA A 2 -23.03 -27.54 7.62
N GLU A 3 -21.98 -27.29 6.83
CA GLU A 3 -21.04 -26.22 7.08
C GLU A 3 -21.78 -24.89 6.95
N GLY A 4 -22.01 -24.25 8.11
CA GLY A 4 -22.61 -22.92 8.17
C GLY A 4 -21.70 -21.90 7.48
N LYS A 5 -22.18 -21.29 6.40
CA LYS A 5 -21.58 -20.12 5.82
C LYS A 5 -21.43 -19.06 6.93
N PRO A 6 -20.27 -18.41 7.11
CA PRO A 6 -20.16 -17.31 8.04
C PRO A 6 -21.16 -16.22 7.60
N HIS A 7 -22.04 -15.83 8.52
CA HIS A 7 -22.86 -14.63 8.32
C HIS A 7 -21.93 -13.43 8.22
N GLU A 8 -21.89 -12.79 7.07
CA GLU A 8 -21.31 -11.46 6.91
C GLU A 8 -22.21 -10.45 7.63
N GLY A 9 -22.11 -10.41 8.95
CA GLY A 9 -22.66 -9.33 9.73
C GLY A 9 -21.82 -8.10 9.52
N THR A 10 -22.42 -7.04 9.02
CA THR A 10 -21.74 -5.74 8.88
C THR A 10 -21.54 -5.18 10.30
N LEU A 11 -20.28 -4.95 10.68
CA LEU A 11 -19.98 -4.15 11.88
C LEU A 11 -20.54 -2.74 11.70
N GLU A 12 -21.08 -2.17 12.79
CA GLU A 12 -21.32 -0.73 12.80
C GLU A 12 -20.02 0.00 12.44
N SER A 13 -20.09 0.99 11.56
CA SER A 13 -18.92 1.69 10.99
C SER A 13 -17.88 2.14 12.02
N GLU A 14 -18.33 2.66 13.16
CA GLU A 14 -17.44 3.09 14.26
C GLU A 14 -16.68 1.93 14.91
N ARG A 15 -17.32 0.77 15.02
CA ARG A 15 -16.67 -0.43 15.59
C ARG A 15 -15.68 -1.05 14.62
N GLU A 16 -16.00 -1.07 13.32
CA GLU A 16 -15.06 -1.51 12.30
C GLU A 16 -13.82 -0.62 12.31
N GLU A 17 -14.01 0.70 12.34
CA GLU A 17 -12.90 1.66 12.38
C GLU A 17 -12.02 1.44 13.61
N ALA A 18 -12.59 1.24 14.79
CA ALA A 18 -11.83 0.96 16.01
C ALA A 18 -11.03 -0.36 15.91
N VAL A 19 -11.57 -1.39 15.27
CA VAL A 19 -10.85 -2.65 15.04
C VAL A 19 -9.70 -2.45 14.07
N LEU A 20 -9.94 -1.76 12.96
CA LEU A 20 -8.94 -1.56 11.91
C LEU A 20 -7.82 -0.63 12.39
N ASP A 21 -8.12 0.37 13.20
CA ASP A 21 -7.12 1.22 13.85
C ASP A 21 -6.25 0.41 14.84
N ALA A 22 -6.87 -0.40 15.69
CA ALA A 22 -6.15 -1.29 16.59
C ALA A 22 -5.31 -2.34 15.84
N ALA A 23 -5.84 -2.86 14.74
CA ALA A 23 -5.15 -3.84 13.89
C ALA A 23 -3.94 -3.21 13.20
N LEU A 24 -4.09 -2.02 12.64
CA LEU A 24 -3.01 -1.25 12.03
C LEU A 24 -1.87 -1.02 13.02
N ASP A 25 -2.20 -0.65 14.25
CA ASP A 25 -1.26 -0.43 15.33
C ASP A 25 -0.44 -1.69 15.67
N VAL A 26 -1.12 -2.81 15.86
CA VAL A 26 -0.49 -4.07 16.26
C VAL A 26 0.29 -4.68 15.08
N PHE A 27 -0.27 -4.67 13.88
CA PHE A 27 0.42 -5.17 12.70
C PHE A 27 1.61 -4.30 12.30
N GLY A 28 1.51 -2.97 12.41
CA GLY A 28 2.62 -2.05 12.12
C GLY A 28 3.79 -2.27 13.10
N ARG A 29 3.50 -2.44 14.39
CA ARG A 29 4.52 -2.64 15.42
C ARG A 29 5.19 -4.02 15.32
N ASP A 30 4.41 -5.08 15.17
CA ASP A 30 4.88 -6.47 15.35
C ASP A 30 5.10 -7.21 14.03
N GLY A 31 4.60 -6.66 12.93
CA GLY A 31 4.51 -7.36 11.65
C GLY A 31 3.42 -8.44 11.66
N TYR A 32 3.02 -8.92 10.48
CA TYR A 32 1.94 -9.89 10.37
C TYR A 32 2.15 -11.14 11.22
N ARG A 33 3.34 -11.76 11.17
CA ARG A 33 3.55 -13.07 11.84
C ARG A 33 3.41 -12.99 13.35
N ARG A 34 4.02 -11.99 13.98
CA ARG A 34 4.10 -11.85 15.45
C ARG A 34 2.89 -11.15 16.05
N ALA A 35 2.09 -10.44 15.25
CA ALA A 35 0.91 -9.76 15.74
C ALA A 35 -0.09 -10.73 16.39
N HIS A 36 -0.53 -10.39 17.59
CA HIS A 36 -1.51 -11.17 18.36
C HIS A 36 -2.91 -10.59 18.21
N THR A 37 -3.81 -11.38 17.62
CA THR A 37 -5.22 -10.96 17.39
C THR A 37 -6.01 -10.75 18.66
N GLU A 38 -5.59 -11.39 19.78
CA GLU A 38 -6.14 -11.13 21.12
C GLU A 38 -5.89 -9.68 21.56
N GLU A 39 -4.72 -9.14 21.27
CA GLU A 39 -4.40 -7.75 21.58
C GLU A 39 -5.24 -6.79 20.74
N ILE A 40 -5.41 -7.09 19.45
CA ILE A 40 -6.28 -6.32 18.56
C ILE A 40 -7.70 -6.27 19.11
N ALA A 41 -8.29 -7.44 19.42
CA ALA A 41 -9.64 -7.54 19.96
C ALA A 41 -9.78 -6.74 21.28
N ARG A 42 -8.84 -6.91 22.20
CA ARG A 42 -8.83 -6.17 23.48
C ARG A 42 -8.77 -4.66 23.30
N ARG A 43 -7.92 -4.16 22.38
CA ARG A 43 -7.81 -2.72 22.09
C ARG A 43 -9.07 -2.15 21.45
N ALA A 44 -9.74 -2.96 20.60
CA ALA A 44 -11.00 -2.60 19.99
C ALA A 44 -12.23 -2.80 20.91
N GLY A 45 -12.02 -3.17 22.17
CA GLY A 45 -13.09 -3.36 23.13
C GLY A 45 -14.01 -4.55 22.85
N MET A 46 -13.49 -5.62 22.20
CA MET A 46 -14.30 -6.81 21.87
C MET A 46 -13.59 -8.11 22.23
N SER A 47 -14.34 -9.23 22.21
CA SER A 47 -13.78 -10.56 22.39
C SER A 47 -13.11 -11.06 21.11
N LYS A 48 -12.11 -11.96 21.24
CA LYS A 48 -11.48 -12.63 20.09
C LYS A 48 -12.50 -13.39 19.24
N GLY A 49 -13.49 -14.02 19.87
CA GLY A 49 -14.56 -14.74 19.16
C GLY A 49 -15.37 -13.79 18.27
N LEU A 50 -15.70 -12.60 18.79
CA LEU A 50 -16.43 -11.59 18.03
C LEU A 50 -15.57 -11.01 16.89
N LEU A 51 -14.28 -10.79 17.12
CA LEU A 51 -13.35 -10.37 16.07
C LEU A 51 -13.36 -11.34 14.89
N PHE A 52 -13.23 -12.66 15.16
CA PHE A 52 -13.22 -13.66 14.09
C PHE A 52 -14.60 -13.98 13.52
N TYR A 53 -15.66 -13.65 14.20
CA TYR A 53 -17.00 -13.68 13.62
C TYR A 53 -17.11 -12.70 12.43
N TYR A 54 -16.53 -11.49 12.55
CA TYR A 54 -16.55 -10.49 11.48
C TYR A 54 -15.46 -10.69 10.43
N PHE A 55 -14.23 -10.95 10.86
CA PHE A 55 -13.08 -10.99 9.97
C PHE A 55 -12.65 -12.42 9.57
N SER A 56 -13.33 -13.45 10.06
CA SER A 56 -13.08 -14.86 9.79
C SER A 56 -11.69 -15.37 10.23
N ASN A 57 -10.61 -14.69 9.85
CA ASN A 57 -9.24 -15.06 10.21
C ASN A 57 -8.31 -13.84 10.21
N LYS A 58 -7.06 -14.04 10.69
CA LYS A 58 -6.03 -12.99 10.79
C LYS A 58 -5.65 -12.42 9.43
N GLU A 59 -5.62 -13.25 8.38
CA GLU A 59 -5.25 -12.81 7.03
C GLU A 59 -6.30 -11.86 6.47
N ARG A 60 -7.59 -12.19 6.62
CA ARG A 60 -8.68 -11.33 6.16
C ARG A 60 -8.73 -10.02 6.93
N LEU A 61 -8.46 -10.04 8.24
CA LEU A 61 -8.31 -8.83 9.03
C LEU A 61 -7.15 -7.97 8.52
N TYR A 62 -6.01 -8.58 8.22
CA TYR A 62 -4.82 -7.87 7.73
C TYR A 62 -5.07 -7.21 6.38
N ARG A 63 -5.71 -7.93 5.43
CA ARG A 63 -6.12 -7.36 4.13
C ARG A 63 -7.10 -6.20 4.30
N ARG A 64 -8.14 -6.39 5.11
CA ARG A 64 -9.13 -5.34 5.34
C ARG A 64 -8.52 -4.09 5.98
N THR A 65 -7.52 -4.28 6.86
CA THR A 65 -6.75 -3.16 7.43
C THR A 65 -5.99 -2.40 6.33
N ALA A 66 -5.40 -3.10 5.37
CA ALA A 66 -4.71 -2.47 4.25
C ALA A 66 -5.68 -1.73 3.31
N GLU A 67 -6.81 -2.34 2.97
CA GLU A 67 -7.88 -1.71 2.18
C GLU A 67 -8.36 -0.41 2.85
N TRP A 68 -8.65 -0.47 4.15
CA TRP A 68 -9.10 0.69 4.91
C TRP A 68 -8.06 1.82 4.94
N LEU A 69 -6.77 1.49 5.10
CA LEU A 69 -5.71 2.50 5.03
C LEU A 69 -5.58 3.07 3.62
N THR A 70 -5.66 2.23 2.58
CA THR A 70 -5.65 2.66 1.18
C THR A 70 -6.80 3.60 0.89
N GLU A 71 -8.03 3.29 1.31
CA GLU A 71 -9.20 4.15 1.15
C GLU A 71 -9.00 5.52 1.82
N ARG A 72 -8.30 5.58 2.95
CA ARG A 72 -7.97 6.85 3.64
C ARG A 72 -6.91 7.65 2.89
N VAL A 73 -5.89 7.00 2.35
CA VAL A 73 -4.85 7.63 1.52
C VAL A 73 -5.47 8.15 0.23
N GLU A 74 -6.26 7.32 -0.47
CA GLU A 74 -6.93 7.69 -1.72
C GLU A 74 -7.81 8.93 -1.59
N ARG A 75 -8.57 9.07 -0.51
CA ARG A 75 -9.42 10.25 -0.27
C ARG A 75 -8.65 11.57 -0.23
N ILE A 76 -7.33 11.51 0.03
CA ILE A 76 -6.46 12.68 0.09
C ILE A 76 -5.65 12.82 -1.19
N VAL A 77 -5.20 11.69 -1.75
CA VAL A 77 -4.32 11.65 -2.93
C VAL A 77 -5.10 11.91 -4.20
N LEU A 78 -6.29 11.30 -4.35
CA LEU A 78 -7.12 11.39 -5.56
C LEU A 78 -7.96 12.68 -5.58
N ASP A 79 -7.33 13.81 -5.35
CA ASP A 79 -7.97 15.12 -5.42
C ASP A 79 -8.08 15.65 -6.87
N LYS A 80 -8.51 16.88 -7.02
CA LYS A 80 -8.67 17.48 -8.35
C LYS A 80 -7.34 17.58 -9.10
N GLU A 81 -6.26 17.97 -8.41
CA GLU A 81 -4.93 18.12 -9.00
C GLU A 81 -4.40 16.79 -9.53
N TYR A 82 -4.61 15.68 -8.80
CA TYR A 82 -4.28 14.34 -9.26
C TYR A 82 -4.85 14.04 -10.66
N TRP A 83 -6.12 14.38 -10.89
CA TRP A 83 -6.80 14.09 -12.14
C TRP A 83 -6.44 15.03 -13.30
N GLU A 84 -5.73 16.12 -13.03
CA GLU A 84 -5.23 17.06 -14.03
C GLU A 84 -3.82 16.67 -14.52
N ILE A 85 -3.11 15.80 -13.80
CA ILE A 85 -1.78 15.34 -14.19
C ILE A 85 -1.90 14.28 -15.29
N ASP A 86 -1.32 14.55 -16.46
CA ASP A 86 -1.29 13.64 -17.61
C ASP A 86 0.09 13.01 -17.86
N ASP A 87 1.12 13.43 -17.12
CA ASP A 87 2.46 12.84 -17.17
C ASP A 87 2.62 11.75 -16.11
N PHE A 88 3.10 10.57 -16.54
CA PHE A 88 3.24 9.41 -15.67
C PHE A 88 4.20 9.66 -14.49
N PHE A 89 5.39 10.23 -14.76
CA PHE A 89 6.39 10.41 -13.71
C PHE A 89 6.01 11.54 -12.76
N GLU A 90 5.40 12.61 -13.26
CA GLU A 90 4.84 13.67 -12.41
C GLU A 90 3.74 13.12 -11.50
N LEU A 91 2.88 12.23 -12.03
CA LEU A 91 1.85 11.58 -11.24
C LEU A 91 2.46 10.69 -10.15
N MET A 92 3.51 9.90 -10.46
CA MET A 92 4.21 9.09 -9.47
C MET A 92 4.78 9.92 -8.33
N LEU A 93 5.42 11.04 -8.65
CA LEU A 93 5.97 11.96 -7.66
C LEU A 93 4.88 12.66 -6.84
N TYR A 94 3.78 13.03 -7.48
CA TYR A 94 2.61 13.60 -6.79
C TYR A 94 2.06 12.61 -5.75
N VAL A 95 1.81 11.37 -6.17
CA VAL A 95 1.32 10.29 -5.29
C VAL A 95 2.29 10.05 -4.13
N ALA A 96 3.59 9.98 -4.41
CA ALA A 96 4.61 9.76 -3.38
C ALA A 96 4.59 10.87 -2.32
N ARG A 97 4.58 12.14 -2.74
CA ARG A 97 4.56 13.31 -1.83
C ARG A 97 3.27 13.35 -1.00
N LYS A 98 2.11 13.20 -1.62
CA LYS A 98 0.81 13.18 -0.92
C LYS A 98 0.69 12.00 0.04
N SER A 99 1.11 10.81 -0.38
CA SER A 99 1.11 9.63 0.49
C SER A 99 2.05 9.79 1.68
N ARG A 100 3.26 10.33 1.48
CA ARG A 100 4.19 10.66 2.56
C ARG A 100 3.51 11.54 3.61
N ASP A 101 2.82 12.61 3.19
CA ASP A 101 2.20 13.57 4.11
C ASP A 101 1.06 12.95 4.94
N VAL A 102 0.38 11.93 4.38
CA VAL A 102 -0.62 11.14 5.10
C VAL A 102 0.03 10.16 6.06
N LEU A 103 0.99 9.39 5.57
CA LEU A 103 1.63 8.31 6.33
C LEU A 103 2.53 8.86 7.45
N ALA A 104 3.17 10.03 7.25
CA ALA A 104 3.98 10.69 8.27
C ALA A 104 3.19 11.13 9.50
N ARG A 105 1.85 11.20 9.44
CA ARG A 105 1.00 11.52 10.60
C ARG A 105 1.09 10.46 11.71
N SER A 106 1.47 9.24 11.35
CA SER A 106 1.69 8.16 12.32
C SER A 106 2.81 7.23 11.83
N PRO A 107 3.88 7.03 12.62
CA PRO A 107 4.92 6.04 12.28
C PRO A 107 4.35 4.64 12.01
N ARG A 108 3.22 4.29 12.61
CA ARG A 108 2.57 2.98 12.45
C ARG A 108 1.90 2.83 11.10
N PHE A 109 1.40 3.91 10.51
CA PHE A 109 0.88 3.93 9.14
C PHE A 109 2.00 3.58 8.16
N THR A 110 3.17 4.21 8.34
CA THR A 110 4.35 3.93 7.55
C THR A 110 4.82 2.48 7.70
N GLU A 111 5.01 2.03 8.94
CA GLU A 111 5.48 0.67 9.24
C GLU A 111 4.52 -0.41 8.71
N PHE A 112 3.20 -0.19 8.86
CA PHE A 112 2.19 -1.09 8.31
C PHE A 112 2.22 -1.12 6.77
N SER A 113 2.23 0.05 6.11
CA SER A 113 2.25 0.15 4.65
C SER A 113 3.47 -0.53 4.06
N ILE A 114 4.66 -0.26 4.61
CA ILE A 114 5.89 -0.90 4.18
C ILE A 114 5.82 -2.42 4.40
N GLY A 115 5.36 -2.87 5.56
CA GLY A 115 5.23 -4.30 5.87
C GLY A 115 4.21 -5.02 4.99
N PHE A 116 3.21 -4.30 4.48
CA PHE A 116 2.17 -4.84 3.61
C PHE A 116 2.60 -4.89 2.14
N TYR A 117 3.06 -3.76 1.60
CA TYR A 117 3.40 -3.63 0.17
C TYR A 117 4.80 -4.14 -0.17
N TYR A 118 5.73 -4.08 0.78
CA TYR A 118 7.13 -4.50 0.63
C TYR A 118 7.53 -5.49 1.75
N PRO A 119 6.88 -6.65 1.83
CA PRO A 119 7.13 -7.63 2.88
C PRO A 119 8.55 -8.18 2.74
N ASP A 120 9.28 -8.23 3.87
CA ASP A 120 10.53 -8.97 3.89
C ASP A 120 10.28 -10.50 3.80
N ARG A 121 11.30 -11.27 3.47
CA ARG A 121 11.18 -12.74 3.35
C ARG A 121 10.74 -13.41 4.65
N SER A 122 10.98 -12.78 5.80
CA SER A 122 10.58 -13.28 7.12
C SER A 122 9.09 -13.04 7.40
N ASN A 123 8.50 -12.01 6.79
CA ASN A 123 7.10 -11.63 6.89
C ASN A 123 6.29 -11.98 5.62
N GLY A 124 6.93 -12.56 4.61
CA GLY A 124 6.34 -12.79 3.29
C GLY A 124 5.08 -13.68 3.32
N HIS A 125 4.05 -13.18 2.70
CA HIS A 125 2.82 -13.88 2.38
C HIS A 125 2.68 -14.02 0.87
N GLY A 126 3.02 -15.17 0.33
CA GLY A 126 2.80 -15.46 -1.10
C GLY A 126 1.34 -15.23 -1.53
N ALA A 127 0.39 -15.53 -0.65
CA ALA A 127 -1.04 -15.24 -0.87
C ALA A 127 -1.33 -13.74 -0.97
N MET A 128 -0.61 -12.88 -0.23
CA MET A 128 -0.78 -11.44 -0.27
C MET A 128 -0.23 -10.84 -1.56
N SER A 129 0.96 -11.28 -1.98
CA SER A 129 1.56 -10.86 -3.25
C SER A 129 0.69 -11.27 -4.43
N ALA A 130 0.12 -12.47 -4.42
CA ALA A 130 -0.82 -12.93 -5.45
C ALA A 130 -2.12 -12.11 -5.45
N TRP A 131 -2.64 -11.74 -4.29
CA TRP A 131 -3.83 -10.89 -4.18
C TRP A 131 -3.57 -9.47 -4.73
N LEU A 132 -2.43 -8.86 -4.41
CA LEU A 132 -2.03 -7.55 -4.96
C LEU A 132 -1.85 -7.63 -6.48
N ALA A 133 -1.18 -8.65 -6.98
CA ALA A 133 -0.98 -8.85 -8.43
C ALA A 133 -2.31 -9.01 -9.17
N ALA A 134 -3.27 -9.72 -8.60
CA ALA A 134 -4.59 -9.91 -9.22
C ALA A 134 -5.41 -8.62 -9.36
N GLN A 135 -5.09 -7.57 -8.60
CA GLN A 135 -5.76 -6.28 -8.69
C GLN A 135 -5.00 -5.23 -9.50
N ALA A 136 -3.77 -5.53 -9.93
CA ALA A 136 -2.89 -4.55 -10.55
C ALA A 136 -3.46 -3.96 -11.86
N ASP A 137 -4.06 -4.78 -12.71
CA ASP A 137 -4.60 -4.32 -14.00
C ASP A 137 -5.80 -3.39 -13.82
N GLU A 138 -6.73 -3.73 -12.92
CA GLU A 138 -7.89 -2.90 -12.61
C GLU A 138 -7.46 -1.59 -11.96
N ALA A 139 -6.53 -1.65 -11.03
CA ALA A 139 -5.95 -0.49 -10.37
C ALA A 139 -5.24 0.42 -11.40
N ALA A 140 -4.43 -0.14 -12.29
CA ALA A 140 -3.76 0.62 -13.33
C ALA A 140 -4.76 1.33 -14.26
N ALA A 141 -5.79 0.63 -14.73
CA ALA A 141 -6.83 1.22 -15.56
C ALA A 141 -7.58 2.36 -14.86
N ARG A 142 -7.80 2.24 -13.55
CA ARG A 142 -8.48 3.26 -12.74
C ARG A 142 -7.59 4.49 -12.51
N TYR A 143 -6.35 4.26 -12.06
CA TYR A 143 -5.47 5.35 -11.60
C TYR A 143 -4.79 6.08 -12.74
N PHE A 144 -4.47 5.41 -13.84
CA PHE A 144 -3.76 6.02 -14.98
C PHE A 144 -4.66 6.43 -16.15
N LYS A 145 -5.98 6.52 -15.93
CA LYS A 145 -6.94 6.80 -17.02
C LYS A 145 -6.68 8.11 -17.77
N ASN A 146 -6.06 9.11 -17.13
CA ASN A 146 -5.76 10.43 -17.71
C ASN A 146 -4.29 10.54 -18.17
N VAL A 147 -3.47 9.52 -17.91
CA VAL A 147 -2.04 9.54 -18.24
C VAL A 147 -1.82 9.30 -19.73
N ARG A 148 -0.98 10.11 -20.34
CA ARG A 148 -0.59 10.01 -21.74
C ARG A 148 0.50 8.96 -21.94
N LEU A 149 0.07 7.71 -22.15
CA LEU A 149 0.98 6.57 -22.36
C LEU A 149 1.71 6.63 -23.69
N ASP A 150 1.25 7.46 -24.64
CA ASP A 150 1.90 7.71 -25.94
C ASP A 150 3.27 8.41 -25.82
N ARG A 151 3.59 8.98 -24.65
CA ARG A 151 4.92 9.55 -24.37
C ARG A 151 6.02 8.50 -24.25
N PHE A 152 5.68 7.25 -23.93
CA PHE A 152 6.65 6.18 -23.82
C PHE A 152 7.14 5.69 -25.20
N ARG A 153 8.41 5.25 -25.29
CA ARG A 153 9.03 4.69 -26.50
C ARG A 153 8.45 3.36 -26.93
N GLY A 154 7.86 2.61 -26.01
CA GLY A 154 7.27 1.29 -26.27
C GLY A 154 5.88 1.16 -25.66
N ALA A 155 5.08 0.23 -26.19
CA ALA A 155 3.71 0.00 -25.75
C ALA A 155 3.60 -0.39 -24.27
N ASP A 156 4.61 -1.07 -23.72
CA ASP A 156 4.68 -1.50 -22.32
C ASP A 156 5.55 -0.57 -21.43
N GLY A 157 5.83 0.64 -21.89
CA GLY A 157 6.74 1.55 -21.21
C GLY A 157 6.29 1.93 -19.79
N ALA A 158 4.99 2.15 -19.60
CA ALA A 158 4.44 2.46 -18.27
C ALA A 158 4.52 1.26 -17.31
N GLY A 159 4.17 0.05 -17.77
CA GLY A 159 4.31 -1.18 -17.00
C GLY A 159 5.77 -1.40 -16.58
N ARG A 160 6.71 -1.20 -17.51
CA ARG A 160 8.14 -1.29 -17.21
C ARG A 160 8.62 -0.23 -16.23
N ALA A 161 8.12 1.00 -16.32
CA ALA A 161 8.43 2.05 -15.36
C ALA A 161 7.94 1.69 -13.94
N MET A 162 6.71 1.19 -13.82
CA MET A 162 6.16 0.73 -12.55
C MET A 162 6.97 -0.41 -11.94
N GLU A 163 7.35 -1.40 -12.73
CA GLU A 163 8.15 -2.53 -12.29
C GLU A 163 9.52 -2.07 -11.76
N LEU A 164 10.20 -1.19 -12.51
CA LEU A 164 11.50 -0.64 -12.11
C LEU A 164 11.40 0.20 -10.84
N LEU A 165 10.40 1.06 -10.70
CA LEU A 165 10.16 1.84 -9.49
C LEU A 165 9.89 0.93 -8.29
N ALA A 166 9.12 -0.14 -8.48
CA ALA A 166 8.87 -1.11 -7.41
C ALA A 166 10.16 -1.82 -6.97
N TRP A 167 11.00 -2.26 -7.91
CA TRP A 167 12.29 -2.90 -7.59
C TRP A 167 13.28 -1.94 -6.92
N LEU A 168 13.37 -0.70 -7.37
CA LEU A 168 14.22 0.32 -6.77
C LEU A 168 13.77 0.61 -5.32
N THR A 169 12.46 0.75 -5.11
CA THR A 169 11.89 0.96 -3.77
C THR A 169 12.16 -0.23 -2.85
N ASP A 170 11.94 -1.47 -3.32
CA ASP A 170 12.19 -2.68 -2.52
C ASP A 170 13.69 -2.82 -2.18
N GLY A 171 14.57 -2.57 -3.14
CA GLY A 171 16.03 -2.59 -2.95
C GLY A 171 16.48 -1.55 -1.92
N TRP A 172 15.98 -0.32 -2.03
CA TRP A 172 16.28 0.76 -1.09
C TRP A 172 15.79 0.43 0.33
N LEU A 173 14.56 -0.04 0.48
CA LEU A 173 14.01 -0.48 1.76
C LEU A 173 14.77 -1.67 2.35
N HIS A 174 15.21 -2.60 1.49
CA HIS A 174 16.03 -3.74 1.91
C HIS A 174 17.37 -3.29 2.50
N GLN A 175 18.08 -2.38 1.83
CA GLN A 175 19.35 -1.84 2.33
C GLN A 175 19.19 -1.15 3.69
N ARG A 176 18.15 -0.33 3.87
CA ARG A 176 17.83 0.31 5.15
C ARG A 176 17.58 -0.69 6.27
N ARG A 177 16.81 -1.75 5.98
CA ARG A 177 16.56 -2.84 6.95
C ARG A 177 17.85 -3.55 7.33
N MET A 178 18.75 -3.83 6.38
CA MET A 178 20.04 -4.45 6.64
C MET A 178 20.95 -3.57 7.49
N ALA A 179 20.85 -2.25 7.36
CA ALA A 179 21.56 -1.28 8.21
C ALA A 179 20.91 -1.10 9.60
N GLY A 180 19.75 -1.72 9.86
CA GLY A 180 19.00 -1.52 11.10
C GLY A 180 18.30 -0.17 11.19
N GLU A 181 18.16 0.54 10.06
CA GLU A 181 17.53 1.83 9.97
C GLU A 181 16.01 1.70 9.72
N ARG A 182 15.27 2.68 10.21
CA ARG A 182 13.85 2.82 9.85
C ARG A 182 13.72 3.46 8.48
N ALA A 183 12.65 3.12 7.78
CA ALA A 183 12.32 3.78 6.53
C ALA A 183 11.92 5.25 6.78
N ASP A 184 12.64 6.14 6.15
CA ASP A 184 12.33 7.57 6.09
C ASP A 184 11.62 7.87 4.78
N LEU A 185 10.34 8.23 4.86
CA LEU A 185 9.53 8.52 3.68
C LEU A 185 9.96 9.82 2.96
N ALA A 186 10.56 10.77 3.68
CA ALA A 186 11.09 11.96 3.05
C ALA A 186 12.30 11.60 2.16
N ALA A 187 13.26 10.84 2.72
CA ALA A 187 14.39 10.35 1.97
C ALA A 187 13.97 9.43 0.79
N LEU A 188 12.93 8.61 0.97
CA LEU A 188 12.39 7.82 -0.14
C LEU A 188 11.82 8.69 -1.27
N CYS A 189 11.13 9.80 -0.93
CA CYS A 189 10.62 10.71 -1.95
C CYS A 189 11.75 11.41 -2.73
N GLU A 190 12.85 11.78 -2.07
CA GLU A 190 14.04 12.35 -2.73
C GLU A 190 14.65 11.33 -3.72
N GLU A 191 14.84 10.09 -3.30
CA GLU A 191 15.29 9.01 -4.20
C GLU A 191 14.32 8.79 -5.37
N MET A 192 13.02 8.83 -5.12
CA MET A 192 12.02 8.67 -6.19
C MET A 192 12.10 9.81 -7.21
N GLU A 193 12.43 11.04 -6.81
CA GLU A 193 12.64 12.15 -7.74
C GLU A 193 13.81 11.85 -8.70
N GLU A 194 14.93 11.36 -8.18
CA GLU A 194 16.07 10.95 -9.00
C GLU A 194 15.73 9.76 -9.92
N TRP A 195 15.08 8.73 -9.39
CA TRP A 195 14.69 7.56 -10.18
C TRP A 195 13.69 7.92 -11.29
N CYS A 196 12.71 8.75 -10.99
CA CYS A 196 11.74 9.20 -12.00
C CYS A 196 12.42 10.02 -13.10
N ALA A 197 13.34 10.91 -12.77
CA ALA A 197 14.10 11.69 -13.75
C ALA A 197 14.95 10.78 -14.66
N MET A 198 15.66 9.81 -14.08
CA MET A 198 16.45 8.82 -14.80
C MET A 198 15.57 7.96 -15.71
N LEU A 199 14.51 7.38 -15.20
CA LEU A 199 13.61 6.50 -15.96
C LEU A 199 12.88 7.26 -17.07
N ARG A 200 12.49 8.53 -16.83
CA ARG A 200 11.93 9.39 -17.86
C ARG A 200 12.87 9.53 -19.03
N SER A 201 14.15 9.81 -18.77
CA SER A 201 15.17 9.97 -19.83
C SER A 201 15.36 8.70 -20.67
N TRP A 202 15.17 7.52 -20.10
CA TRP A 202 15.32 6.25 -20.79
C TRP A 202 14.05 5.79 -21.52
N LEU A 203 12.89 6.03 -20.93
CA LEU A 203 11.63 5.43 -21.36
C LEU A 203 10.76 6.37 -22.19
N TYR A 204 10.94 7.70 -22.10
CA TYR A 204 10.19 8.63 -22.91
C TYR A 204 10.85 8.86 -24.27
N LYS A 205 10.03 9.23 -25.26
CA LYS A 205 10.48 9.72 -26.54
C LYS A 205 11.19 11.07 -26.37
N GLU A 206 12.15 11.39 -27.22
CA GLU A 206 12.95 12.61 -27.13
C GLU A 206 12.13 13.89 -27.12
N GLU A 207 11.02 13.92 -27.82
CA GLU A 207 10.10 15.06 -27.90
C GLU A 207 9.36 15.38 -26.59
N TYR A 208 9.49 14.53 -25.57
CA TYR A 208 8.84 14.69 -24.25
C TYR A 208 9.84 14.74 -23.06
N LEU A 209 11.13 14.92 -23.35
CA LEU A 209 12.19 15.06 -22.36
C LEU A 209 12.40 16.49 -21.89
#